data_4ca20d84238c988ce3448906ba51b9aa
#
_entry.id   4ca20d84238c988ce3448906ba51b9aa
#
_cell.length_a   1.000
_cell.length_b   1.000
_cell.length_c   1.000
_cell.angle_alpha   90.00
_cell.angle_beta   90.00
_cell.angle_gamma   90.00
#
_symmetry.space_group_name_H-M   'P 1'
#
loop_
_entity.id
_entity.type
_entity.pdbx_description
1 polymer ?
#
loop_
_entity_poly.entity_id
_entity_poly.type
_entity_poly.pdbx_seq_one_letter_code
_entity_poly.pdbx_strand_id
1 'polypeptide(L)'
;GLAGGTGTYAFLAGAGRVMGNAFVVRQLFLSTPRAEKPWLDHLFEWIEPASGFVTYNGKRFDLPIIQTRAILNRKDPLAEEKGHLDLLYLARALWKGRLPDCRLGTIEAGILGVNREYEDVPGWLVPQHYADFLRTGDARPLSGVFIHNKTDILSLASLKIFTAAILKGNAGSFDDLLRSGDLWASRNRLREAEKLWCLAGKHSSEDVTKVCLRLAFAAKRRQRWDQAAELFERSLGNRSTQLAALVELAKIFEHKFCMYEKALEYAEEALARHRENRPFAEVGRWSDTRGDLLKRIERLRKKIADRT
;
A
#
# COMPACT_ATOMS: atom_id res chain seq x y z
N GLY A 1 6.02 2.50 -22.87
CA GLY A 1 7.43 2.50 -23.26
C GLY A 1 7.86 1.12 -23.67
N LEU A 2 8.27 0.98 -24.91
CA LEU A 2 8.85 -0.24 -25.42
C LEU A 2 10.31 -0.32 -24.98
N ALA A 3 10.72 -1.48 -24.47
CA ALA A 3 12.09 -1.92 -24.21
C ALA A 3 13.00 -0.85 -23.60
N GLY A 4 13.31 -0.97 -22.32
CA GLY A 4 14.20 -0.07 -21.59
C GLY A 4 15.49 0.25 -22.36
N GLY A 5 15.88 1.52 -22.35
CA GLY A 5 17.10 2.01 -22.98
C GLY A 5 16.97 3.47 -23.40
N THR A 6 18.10 4.09 -23.78
CA THR A 6 18.18 5.49 -24.19
C THR A 6 17.36 5.83 -25.45
N GLY A 7 16.92 4.81 -26.21
CA GLY A 7 16.06 4.96 -27.40
C GLY A 7 14.55 5.10 -27.13
N THR A 8 14.10 5.02 -25.87
CA THR A 8 12.67 5.13 -25.55
C THR A 8 12.24 6.59 -25.54
N TYR A 9 11.25 6.94 -26.38
CA TYR A 9 10.64 8.26 -26.42
C TYR A 9 9.36 8.30 -25.57
N ALA A 10 9.16 9.40 -24.84
CA ALA A 10 7.88 9.78 -24.28
C ALA A 10 7.14 10.68 -25.30
N PHE A 11 6.26 10.11 -26.11
CA PHE A 11 5.56 10.91 -27.14
C PHE A 11 4.29 11.58 -26.62
N LEU A 12 3.77 11.12 -25.49
CA LEU A 12 2.64 11.74 -24.79
C LEU A 12 2.96 11.78 -23.30
N ALA A 13 2.94 12.98 -22.72
CA ALA A 13 2.98 13.20 -21.29
C ALA A 13 1.76 13.99 -20.86
N GLY A 14 1.06 13.45 -19.85
CA GLY A 14 -0.06 14.12 -19.23
C GLY A 14 0.29 14.52 -17.79
N ALA A 15 -0.10 15.74 -17.41
CA ALA A 15 0.03 16.20 -16.02
C ALA A 15 -1.18 17.07 -15.63
N GLY A 16 -1.69 16.83 -14.42
CA GLY A 16 -2.80 17.59 -13.86
C GLY A 16 -2.36 18.39 -12.64
N ARG A 17 -2.92 19.57 -12.45
CA ARG A 17 -2.73 20.39 -11.25
C ARG A 17 -3.97 21.20 -10.91
N VAL A 18 -4.12 21.56 -9.63
CA VAL A 18 -5.18 22.48 -9.20
C VAL A 18 -4.80 23.89 -9.57
N MET A 19 -5.70 24.60 -10.24
CA MET A 19 -5.58 26.01 -10.60
C MET A 19 -6.88 26.73 -10.20
N GLY A 20 -6.81 27.58 -9.18
CA GLY A 20 -8.02 28.14 -8.59
C GLY A 20 -8.97 27.05 -8.10
N ASN A 21 -10.19 27.04 -8.59
CA ASN A 21 -11.24 26.06 -8.24
C ASN A 21 -11.33 24.87 -9.21
N ALA A 22 -10.40 24.75 -10.16
CA ALA A 22 -10.44 23.71 -11.18
C ALA A 22 -9.22 22.80 -11.11
N PHE A 23 -9.42 21.52 -11.43
CA PHE A 23 -8.32 20.59 -11.72
C PHE A 23 -8.08 20.61 -13.24
N VAL A 24 -6.94 21.16 -13.65
CA VAL A 24 -6.59 21.34 -15.05
C VAL A 24 -5.64 20.22 -15.48
N VAL A 25 -6.01 19.49 -16.53
CA VAL A 25 -5.17 18.47 -17.17
C VAL A 25 -4.57 19.05 -18.44
N ARG A 26 -3.26 18.95 -18.57
CA ARG A 26 -2.53 19.26 -19.79
C ARG A 26 -1.91 17.98 -20.34
N GLN A 27 -2.10 17.76 -21.63
CA GLN A 27 -1.47 16.69 -22.38
C GLN A 27 -0.50 17.30 -23.39
N LEU A 28 0.74 16.85 -23.36
CA LEU A 28 1.79 17.30 -24.26
C LEU A 28 2.10 16.16 -25.23
N PHE A 29 1.84 16.38 -26.51
CA PHE A 29 2.05 15.42 -27.56
C PHE A 29 3.29 15.78 -28.39
N LEU A 30 4.19 14.82 -28.57
CA LEU A 30 5.39 14.98 -29.38
C LEU A 30 5.03 14.65 -30.85
N SER A 31 4.70 15.69 -31.63
CA SER A 31 4.30 15.50 -33.04
C SER A 31 5.44 15.11 -33.99
N THR A 32 6.67 15.36 -33.58
CA THR A 32 7.88 14.92 -34.29
C THR A 32 9.05 14.77 -33.31
N PRO A 33 9.90 13.74 -33.43
CA PRO A 33 11.07 13.58 -32.57
C PRO A 33 11.99 14.80 -32.53
N ARG A 34 12.05 15.58 -33.60
CA ARG A 34 12.86 16.83 -33.68
C ARG A 34 12.37 17.92 -32.71
N ALA A 35 11.11 17.88 -32.31
CA ALA A 35 10.50 18.83 -31.37
C ALA A 35 10.64 18.40 -29.89
N GLU A 36 11.45 17.38 -29.58
CA GLU A 36 11.54 16.85 -28.21
C GLU A 36 12.06 17.89 -27.21
N LYS A 37 13.03 18.72 -27.60
CA LYS A 37 13.58 19.74 -26.72
C LYS A 37 12.51 20.78 -26.29
N PRO A 38 11.78 21.46 -27.20
CA PRO A 38 10.69 22.37 -26.81
C PRO A 38 9.55 21.62 -26.12
N TRP A 39 9.27 20.37 -26.46
CA TRP A 39 8.26 19.56 -25.76
C TRP A 39 8.64 19.37 -24.28
N LEU A 40 9.91 19.07 -23.96
CA LEU A 40 10.41 19.00 -22.59
C LEU A 40 10.33 20.36 -21.87
N ASP A 41 10.61 21.47 -22.59
CA ASP A 41 10.50 22.82 -22.01
C ASP A 41 9.07 23.07 -21.51
N HIS A 42 8.06 22.82 -22.34
CA HIS A 42 6.66 22.99 -21.98
C HIS A 42 6.22 22.04 -20.85
N LEU A 43 6.76 20.81 -20.80
CA LEU A 43 6.48 19.92 -19.69
C LEU A 43 7.07 20.46 -18.39
N PHE A 44 8.31 20.93 -18.41
CA PHE A 44 9.00 21.43 -17.23
C PHE A 44 8.38 22.74 -16.72
N GLU A 45 8.04 23.67 -17.61
CA GLU A 45 7.29 24.88 -17.26
C GLU A 45 5.94 24.54 -16.58
N TRP A 46 5.25 23.51 -17.07
CA TRP A 46 3.97 23.11 -16.49
C TRP A 46 4.09 22.53 -15.10
N ILE A 47 5.13 21.75 -14.83
CA ILE A 47 5.34 21.07 -13.56
C ILE A 47 6.23 21.85 -12.58
N GLU A 48 6.91 22.89 -13.04
CA GLU A 48 7.83 23.71 -12.23
C GLU A 48 7.18 24.25 -10.95
N PRO A 49 5.97 24.84 -10.97
CA PRO A 49 5.34 25.40 -9.78
C PRO A 49 4.90 24.35 -8.74
N ALA A 50 4.96 23.05 -9.05
CA ALA A 50 4.54 22.00 -8.15
C ALA A 50 5.56 21.79 -7.04
N SER A 51 5.10 21.67 -5.79
CA SER A 51 5.92 21.29 -4.63
C SER A 51 6.27 19.79 -4.61
N GLY A 52 5.62 19.00 -5.45
CA GLY A 52 5.84 17.55 -5.54
C GLY A 52 4.97 16.90 -6.59
N PHE A 53 5.26 15.62 -6.85
CA PHE A 53 4.59 14.82 -7.85
C PHE A 53 3.75 13.71 -7.22
N VAL A 54 2.63 13.43 -7.86
CA VAL A 54 1.80 12.24 -7.59
C VAL A 54 1.76 11.41 -8.85
N THR A 55 2.16 10.15 -8.74
CA THR A 55 2.20 9.23 -9.89
C THR A 55 1.61 7.87 -9.50
N TYR A 56 1.48 6.99 -10.48
CA TYR A 56 1.21 5.58 -10.28
C TYR A 56 2.29 4.75 -10.95
N ASN A 57 3.19 4.16 -10.16
CA ASN A 57 4.38 3.45 -10.62
C ASN A 57 5.40 4.35 -11.36
N GLY A 58 5.24 5.66 -11.28
CA GLY A 58 6.05 6.64 -12.01
C GLY A 58 7.49 6.71 -11.55
N LYS A 59 7.77 6.33 -10.28
CA LYS A 59 9.16 6.23 -9.78
C LYS A 59 10.01 5.26 -10.59
N ARG A 60 9.41 4.21 -11.13
CA ARG A 60 10.10 3.16 -11.87
C ARG A 60 10.02 3.32 -13.39
N PHE A 61 9.02 4.05 -13.89
CA PHE A 61 8.76 4.14 -15.32
C PHE A 61 8.82 5.56 -15.84
N ASP A 62 7.88 6.42 -15.45
CA ASP A 62 7.70 7.73 -16.09
C ASP A 62 8.88 8.67 -15.82
N LEU A 63 9.28 8.82 -14.56
CA LEU A 63 10.36 9.74 -14.20
C LEU A 63 11.71 9.35 -14.78
N PRO A 64 12.18 8.08 -14.73
CA PRO A 64 13.44 7.69 -15.38
C PRO A 64 13.48 7.97 -16.86
N ILE A 65 12.34 7.80 -17.57
CA ILE A 65 12.26 8.13 -19.00
C ILE A 65 12.42 9.64 -19.18
N ILE A 66 11.63 10.46 -18.48
CA ILE A 66 11.72 11.93 -18.61
C ILE A 66 13.11 12.45 -18.22
N GLN A 67 13.70 11.92 -17.15
CA GLN A 67 15.07 12.29 -16.75
C GLN A 67 16.10 11.94 -17.82
N THR A 68 16.03 10.73 -18.37
CA THR A 68 16.92 10.30 -19.47
C THR A 68 16.78 11.21 -20.69
N ARG A 69 15.54 11.54 -21.07
CA ARG A 69 15.28 12.42 -22.21
C ARG A 69 15.76 13.85 -21.95
N ALA A 70 15.63 14.36 -20.71
CA ALA A 70 16.16 15.66 -20.32
C ALA A 70 17.70 15.72 -20.52
N ILE A 71 18.41 14.73 -19.97
CA ILE A 71 19.87 14.65 -20.10
C ILE A 71 20.32 14.60 -21.58
N LEU A 72 19.66 13.76 -22.39
CA LEU A 72 19.96 13.63 -23.82
C LEU A 72 19.72 14.95 -24.60
N ASN A 73 18.78 15.77 -24.15
CA ASN A 73 18.49 17.10 -24.71
C ASN A 73 19.30 18.23 -24.03
N ARG A 74 20.32 17.89 -23.21
CA ARG A 74 21.16 18.83 -22.45
C ARG A 74 20.35 19.80 -21.59
N LYS A 75 19.35 19.24 -20.88
CA LYS A 75 18.53 19.93 -19.91
C LYS A 75 18.82 19.38 -18.52
N ASP A 76 18.64 20.23 -17.51
CA ASP A 76 18.72 19.79 -16.13
C ASP A 76 17.58 18.78 -15.86
N PRO A 77 17.89 17.68 -15.19
CA PRO A 77 16.85 16.72 -14.78
C PRO A 77 15.89 17.38 -13.80
N LEU A 78 14.70 16.78 -13.66
CA LEU A 78 13.75 17.22 -12.64
C LEU A 78 14.41 17.20 -11.27
N ALA A 79 14.27 18.30 -10.52
CA ALA A 79 14.86 18.46 -9.21
C ALA A 79 14.46 17.30 -8.29
N GLU A 80 15.43 16.58 -7.74
CA GLU A 80 15.21 15.47 -6.80
C GLU A 80 14.59 15.93 -5.47
N GLU A 81 14.71 17.22 -5.17
CA GLU A 81 14.20 17.84 -3.95
C GLU A 81 12.67 17.92 -3.88
N LYS A 82 11.97 17.79 -5.00
CA LYS A 82 10.51 17.80 -5.02
C LYS A 82 9.95 16.50 -4.43
N GLY A 83 9.01 16.62 -3.49
CA GLY A 83 8.34 15.46 -2.91
C GLY A 83 7.71 14.57 -3.98
N HIS A 84 7.82 13.24 -3.84
CA HIS A 84 7.23 12.31 -4.79
C HIS A 84 6.41 11.23 -4.10
N LEU A 85 5.10 11.27 -4.29
CA LEU A 85 4.15 10.27 -3.83
C LEU A 85 3.78 9.34 -4.99
N ASP A 86 4.28 8.12 -4.94
CA ASP A 86 3.86 7.07 -5.87
C ASP A 86 2.74 6.26 -5.23
N LEU A 87 1.52 6.40 -5.76
CA LEU A 87 0.30 5.81 -5.22
C LEU A 87 0.27 4.29 -5.32
N LEU A 88 1.07 3.65 -6.19
CA LEU A 88 1.15 2.20 -6.26
C LEU A 88 1.60 1.59 -4.92
N TYR A 89 2.51 2.25 -4.19
CA TYR A 89 2.94 1.76 -2.88
C TYR A 89 1.82 1.82 -1.84
N LEU A 90 1.01 2.89 -1.86
CA LEU A 90 -0.19 2.99 -1.01
C LEU A 90 -1.26 1.98 -1.41
N ALA A 91 -1.53 1.84 -2.72
CA ALA A 91 -2.48 0.86 -3.23
C ALA A 91 -2.12 -0.57 -2.79
N ARG A 92 -0.83 -0.93 -2.89
CA ARG A 92 -0.34 -2.23 -2.41
C ARG A 92 -0.47 -2.39 -0.89
N ALA A 93 -0.21 -1.35 -0.12
CA ALA A 93 -0.35 -1.41 1.33
C ALA A 93 -1.81 -1.60 1.76
N LEU A 94 -2.74 -0.92 1.09
CA LEU A 94 -4.16 -0.93 1.44
C LEU A 94 -4.93 -2.12 0.83
N TRP A 95 -4.67 -2.49 -0.43
CA TRP A 95 -5.56 -3.36 -1.20
C TRP A 95 -4.93 -4.64 -1.76
N LYS A 96 -3.61 -4.83 -1.65
CA LYS A 96 -2.98 -6.09 -2.08
C LYS A 96 -3.62 -7.29 -1.35
N GLY A 97 -4.05 -8.29 -2.11
CA GLY A 97 -4.72 -9.50 -1.60
C GLY A 97 -6.24 -9.34 -1.38
N ARG A 98 -6.79 -8.12 -1.54
CA ARG A 98 -8.24 -7.86 -1.58
C ARG A 98 -8.74 -7.66 -3.02
N LEU A 99 -7.86 -7.21 -3.89
CA LEU A 99 -8.09 -7.10 -5.32
C LEU A 99 -7.21 -8.10 -6.07
N PRO A 100 -7.61 -8.49 -7.29
CA PRO A 100 -6.82 -9.42 -8.12
C PRO A 100 -5.40 -8.94 -8.37
N ASP A 101 -5.24 -7.64 -8.60
CA ASP A 101 -3.96 -6.95 -8.72
C ASP A 101 -4.06 -5.49 -8.26
N CYS A 102 -2.95 -4.74 -8.34
CA CYS A 102 -2.91 -3.31 -8.04
C CYS A 102 -2.59 -2.50 -9.29
N ARG A 103 -3.13 -2.85 -10.46
CA ARG A 103 -3.10 -1.99 -11.65
C ARG A 103 -4.07 -0.83 -11.46
N LEU A 104 -3.80 0.31 -12.10
CA LEU A 104 -4.65 1.49 -11.93
C LEU A 104 -6.11 1.21 -12.31
N GLY A 105 -6.35 0.55 -13.44
CA GLY A 105 -7.70 0.16 -13.86
C GLY A 105 -8.44 -0.75 -12.86
N THR A 106 -7.72 -1.69 -12.21
CA THR A 106 -8.29 -2.52 -11.16
C THR A 106 -8.68 -1.71 -9.92
N ILE A 107 -7.84 -0.73 -9.56
CA ILE A 107 -8.13 0.20 -8.46
C ILE A 107 -9.31 1.12 -8.81
N GLU A 108 -9.38 1.61 -10.05
CA GLU A 108 -10.49 2.43 -10.53
C GLU A 108 -11.82 1.68 -10.38
N ALA A 109 -11.91 0.48 -10.93
CA ALA A 109 -13.14 -0.30 -10.86
C ALA A 109 -13.49 -0.75 -9.44
N GLY A 110 -12.51 -1.28 -8.69
CA GLY A 110 -12.76 -1.90 -7.40
C GLY A 110 -12.83 -0.94 -6.21
N ILE A 111 -12.22 0.23 -6.32
CA ILE A 111 -12.11 1.19 -5.20
C ILE A 111 -12.78 2.53 -5.51
N LEU A 112 -12.59 3.08 -6.71
CA LEU A 112 -13.17 4.36 -7.07
C LEU A 112 -14.57 4.23 -7.72
N GLY A 113 -14.98 3.02 -8.10
CA GLY A 113 -16.24 2.78 -8.79
C GLY A 113 -16.28 3.34 -10.20
N VAL A 114 -15.11 3.57 -10.81
CA VAL A 114 -14.97 4.12 -12.16
C VAL A 114 -14.86 2.97 -13.15
N ASN A 115 -15.88 2.80 -13.98
CA ASN A 115 -15.84 1.88 -15.11
C ASN A 115 -15.47 2.67 -16.36
N ARG A 116 -14.46 2.21 -17.09
CA ARG A 116 -14.07 2.82 -18.37
C ARG A 116 -15.09 2.42 -19.45
N GLU A 117 -15.66 3.42 -20.10
CA GLU A 117 -16.67 3.21 -21.16
C GLU A 117 -16.05 2.74 -22.47
N TYR A 118 -14.75 2.91 -22.65
CA TYR A 118 -14.04 2.58 -23.88
C TYR A 118 -13.01 1.48 -23.63
N GLU A 119 -12.88 0.56 -24.56
CA GLU A 119 -11.78 -0.41 -24.56
C GLU A 119 -10.45 0.34 -24.70
N ASP A 120 -9.54 0.04 -23.78
CA ASP A 120 -8.19 0.60 -23.82
C ASP A 120 -7.45 0.09 -25.07
N VAL A 121 -6.75 0.99 -25.75
CA VAL A 121 -5.83 0.59 -26.82
C VAL A 121 -4.76 -0.33 -26.18
N PRO A 122 -4.60 -1.56 -26.68
CA PRO A 122 -3.60 -2.47 -26.16
C PRO A 122 -2.23 -1.82 -26.15
N GLY A 123 -1.56 -1.81 -24.98
CA GLY A 123 -0.30 -1.08 -24.81
C GLY A 123 0.81 -1.45 -25.81
N TRP A 124 0.77 -2.67 -26.36
CA TRP A 124 1.72 -3.11 -27.38
C TRP A 124 1.45 -2.50 -28.78
N LEU A 125 0.21 -2.03 -29.06
CA LEU A 125 -0.14 -1.33 -30.31
C LEU A 125 0.21 0.16 -30.29
N VAL A 126 0.29 0.76 -29.11
CA VAL A 126 0.51 2.20 -28.95
C VAL A 126 1.76 2.71 -29.67
N PRO A 127 2.92 2.04 -29.61
CA PRO A 127 4.10 2.46 -30.37
C PRO A 127 3.95 2.38 -31.88
N GLN A 128 3.22 1.37 -32.36
CA GLN A 128 2.95 1.24 -33.79
C GLN A 128 2.06 2.38 -34.26
N HIS A 129 0.98 2.70 -33.54
CA HIS A 129 0.12 3.85 -33.86
C HIS A 129 0.91 5.17 -33.90
N TYR A 130 1.88 5.35 -33.00
CA TYR A 130 2.74 6.54 -33.05
C TYR A 130 3.69 6.53 -34.26
N ALA A 131 4.28 5.39 -34.61
CA ALA A 131 5.11 5.26 -35.80
C ALA A 131 4.31 5.50 -37.11
N ASP A 132 3.07 4.99 -37.16
CA ASP A 132 2.18 5.23 -38.29
C ASP A 132 1.77 6.69 -38.39
N PHE A 133 1.52 7.37 -37.25
CA PHE A 133 1.27 8.81 -37.22
C PHE A 133 2.49 9.59 -37.78
N LEU A 134 3.71 9.27 -37.38
CA LEU A 134 4.91 9.95 -37.87
C LEU A 134 5.09 9.79 -39.38
N ARG A 135 4.58 8.70 -39.96
CA ARG A 135 4.68 8.41 -41.40
C ARG A 135 3.55 9.03 -42.21
N THR A 136 2.33 9.03 -41.66
CA THR A 136 1.11 9.38 -42.41
C THR A 136 0.52 10.74 -42.02
N GLY A 137 0.84 11.25 -40.84
CA GLY A 137 0.21 12.43 -40.23
C GLY A 137 -1.19 12.15 -39.62
N ASP A 138 -1.69 10.89 -39.70
CA ASP A 138 -3.01 10.55 -39.19
C ASP A 138 -2.95 10.21 -37.69
N ALA A 139 -3.49 11.09 -36.84
CA ALA A 139 -3.56 10.92 -35.39
C ALA A 139 -4.81 10.20 -34.89
N ARG A 140 -5.78 9.87 -35.76
CA ARG A 140 -7.04 9.22 -35.35
C ARG A 140 -6.84 7.93 -34.54
N PRO A 141 -5.89 7.03 -34.90
CA PRO A 141 -5.63 5.82 -34.12
C PRO A 141 -5.09 6.10 -32.72
N LEU A 142 -4.56 7.29 -32.45
CA LEU A 142 -4.06 7.69 -31.12
C LEU A 142 -5.14 8.28 -30.21
N SER A 143 -6.37 8.53 -30.70
CA SER A 143 -7.45 9.16 -29.92
C SER A 143 -7.71 8.42 -28.58
N GLY A 144 -7.78 7.09 -28.62
CA GLY A 144 -7.96 6.27 -27.43
C GLY A 144 -6.81 6.43 -26.41
N VAL A 145 -5.57 6.63 -26.89
CA VAL A 145 -4.39 6.84 -26.02
C VAL A 145 -4.50 8.18 -25.28
N PHE A 146 -5.00 9.24 -25.95
CA PHE A 146 -5.24 10.53 -25.28
C PHE A 146 -6.34 10.42 -24.24
N ILE A 147 -7.46 9.76 -24.55
CA ILE A 147 -8.57 9.56 -23.61
C ILE A 147 -8.08 8.78 -22.40
N HIS A 148 -7.37 7.66 -22.61
CA HIS A 148 -6.79 6.84 -21.55
C HIS A 148 -5.86 7.66 -20.64
N ASN A 149 -4.90 8.37 -21.22
CA ASN A 149 -3.96 9.19 -20.45
C ASN A 149 -4.68 10.29 -19.62
N LYS A 150 -5.70 10.96 -20.18
CA LYS A 150 -6.53 11.92 -19.44
C LYS A 150 -7.26 11.26 -18.28
N THR A 151 -7.86 10.09 -18.51
CA THR A 151 -8.60 9.34 -17.48
C THR A 151 -7.66 8.92 -16.35
N ASP A 152 -6.49 8.41 -16.66
CA ASP A 152 -5.48 8.06 -15.66
C ASP A 152 -5.13 9.23 -14.75
N ILE A 153 -4.94 10.43 -15.29
CA ILE A 153 -4.61 11.63 -14.51
C ILE A 153 -5.75 12.01 -13.56
N LEU A 154 -7.00 11.94 -14.04
CA LEU A 154 -8.18 12.21 -13.21
C LEU A 154 -8.32 11.17 -12.09
N SER A 155 -8.09 9.91 -12.42
CA SER A 155 -8.09 8.82 -11.45
C SER A 155 -6.99 8.96 -10.39
N LEU A 156 -5.80 9.42 -10.78
CA LEU A 156 -4.73 9.72 -9.83
C LEU A 156 -5.13 10.82 -8.82
N ALA A 157 -5.79 11.88 -9.29
CA ALA A 157 -6.27 12.94 -8.41
C ALA A 157 -7.32 12.42 -7.43
N SER A 158 -8.30 11.66 -7.93
CA SER A 158 -9.35 11.03 -7.12
C SER A 158 -8.77 10.04 -6.11
N LEU A 159 -7.85 9.18 -6.55
CA LEU A 159 -7.19 8.19 -5.70
C LEU A 159 -6.35 8.84 -4.60
N LYS A 160 -5.62 9.92 -4.91
CA LYS A 160 -4.90 10.71 -3.90
C LYS A 160 -5.83 11.24 -2.82
N ILE A 161 -6.97 11.83 -3.22
CA ILE A 161 -7.96 12.39 -2.28
C ILE A 161 -8.54 11.28 -1.42
N PHE A 162 -8.96 10.18 -2.04
CA PHE A 162 -9.58 9.05 -1.33
C PHE A 162 -8.60 8.38 -0.36
N THR A 163 -7.38 8.09 -0.78
CA THR A 163 -6.35 7.53 0.10
C THR A 163 -6.01 8.45 1.26
N ALA A 164 -5.96 9.77 1.03
CA ALA A 164 -5.74 10.75 2.09
C ALA A 164 -6.90 10.76 3.10
N ALA A 165 -8.15 10.60 2.64
CA ALA A 165 -9.32 10.50 3.51
C ALA A 165 -9.27 9.22 4.36
N ILE A 166 -8.93 8.07 3.79
CA ILE A 166 -8.75 6.81 4.53
C ILE A 166 -7.66 6.95 5.60
N LEU A 167 -6.50 7.49 5.24
CA LEU A 167 -5.37 7.65 6.16
C LEU A 167 -5.66 8.62 7.32
N LYS A 168 -6.64 9.52 7.16
CA LYS A 168 -7.16 10.40 8.22
C LYS A 168 -8.31 9.78 9.01
N GLY A 169 -8.90 8.68 8.54
CA GLY A 169 -10.06 8.03 9.13
C GLY A 169 -11.39 8.69 8.78
N ASN A 170 -11.45 9.45 7.68
CA ASN A 170 -12.64 10.16 7.21
C ASN A 170 -13.41 9.36 6.14
N ALA A 171 -12.86 8.25 5.67
CA ALA A 171 -13.45 7.35 4.69
C ALA A 171 -12.88 5.94 4.84
N GLY A 172 -13.40 5.01 4.05
CA GLY A 172 -12.89 3.65 3.94
C GLY A 172 -13.73 2.61 4.67
N SER A 173 -13.54 1.36 4.27
CA SER A 173 -14.12 0.18 4.92
C SER A 173 -13.36 -0.19 6.20
N PHE A 174 -13.87 -1.18 6.92
CA PHE A 174 -13.16 -1.79 8.06
C PHE A 174 -11.69 -2.15 7.69
N ASP A 175 -11.50 -2.87 6.59
CA ASP A 175 -10.16 -3.29 6.15
C ASP A 175 -9.27 -2.12 5.74
N ASP A 176 -9.82 -1.08 5.12
CA ASP A 176 -9.07 0.12 4.75
C ASP A 176 -8.51 0.82 5.97
N LEU A 177 -9.36 0.99 7.00
CA LEU A 177 -8.96 1.60 8.27
C LEU A 177 -7.94 0.74 9.02
N LEU A 178 -8.17 -0.58 9.04
CA LEU A 178 -7.29 -1.52 9.71
C LEU A 178 -5.88 -1.49 9.10
N ARG A 179 -5.77 -1.59 7.76
CA ARG A 179 -4.49 -1.56 7.04
C ARG A 179 -3.83 -0.17 7.07
N SER A 180 -4.61 0.89 7.09
CA SER A 180 -4.08 2.24 7.31
C SER A 180 -3.44 2.40 8.68
N GLY A 181 -4.06 1.83 9.71
CA GLY A 181 -3.45 1.73 11.04
C GLY A 181 -2.14 0.94 11.00
N ASP A 182 -2.10 -0.21 10.32
CA ASP A 182 -0.88 -1.01 10.15
C ASP A 182 0.22 -0.22 9.44
N LEU A 183 -0.14 0.59 8.43
CA LEU A 183 0.78 1.47 7.72
C LEU A 183 1.37 2.55 8.63
N TRP A 184 0.57 3.19 9.48
CA TRP A 184 1.06 4.15 10.47
C TRP A 184 1.94 3.49 11.54
N ALA A 185 1.56 2.31 12.02
CA ALA A 185 2.35 1.55 12.99
C ALA A 185 3.72 1.15 12.44
N SER A 186 3.81 0.78 11.16
CA SER A 186 5.08 0.47 10.48
C SER A 186 6.03 1.66 10.39
N ARG A 187 5.49 2.88 10.47
CA ARG A 187 6.23 4.15 10.50
C ARG A 187 6.42 4.71 11.92
N ASN A 188 6.22 3.87 12.93
CA ASN A 188 6.32 4.24 14.35
C ASN A 188 5.33 5.34 14.81
N ARG A 189 4.23 5.55 14.07
CA ARG A 189 3.17 6.51 14.38
C ARG A 189 2.01 5.79 15.09
N LEU A 190 2.28 5.29 16.29
CA LEU A 190 1.33 4.44 17.03
C LEU A 190 0.04 5.16 17.44
N ARG A 191 0.08 6.48 17.68
CA ARG A 191 -1.14 7.23 18.05
C ARG A 191 -2.12 7.26 16.91
N GLU A 192 -1.64 7.52 15.69
CA GLU A 192 -2.44 7.51 14.47
C GLU A 192 -2.96 6.11 14.14
N ALA A 193 -2.11 5.10 14.34
CA ALA A 193 -2.48 3.71 14.13
C ALA A 193 -3.64 3.29 15.06
N GLU A 194 -3.53 3.56 16.37
CA GLU A 194 -4.56 3.23 17.36
C GLU A 194 -5.89 3.93 17.05
N LYS A 195 -5.84 5.21 16.65
CA LYS A 195 -7.04 5.94 16.23
C LYS A 195 -7.78 5.22 15.11
N LEU A 196 -7.05 4.77 14.07
CA LEU A 196 -7.65 4.09 12.92
C LEU A 196 -8.14 2.68 13.27
N TRP A 197 -7.41 1.92 14.07
CA TRP A 197 -7.87 0.61 14.54
C TRP A 197 -9.14 0.73 15.41
N CYS A 198 -9.20 1.73 16.30
CA CYS A 198 -10.42 1.99 17.08
C CYS A 198 -11.61 2.40 16.18
N LEU A 199 -11.34 3.21 15.12
CA LEU A 199 -12.38 3.54 14.14
C LEU A 199 -12.84 2.29 13.39
N ALA A 200 -11.92 1.44 12.93
CA ALA A 200 -12.26 0.17 12.29
C ALA A 200 -13.19 -0.68 13.18
N GLY A 201 -12.87 -0.80 14.48
CA GLY A 201 -13.66 -1.57 15.42
C GLY A 201 -15.11 -1.08 15.62
N LYS A 202 -15.42 0.16 15.21
CA LYS A 202 -16.79 0.68 15.21
C LYS A 202 -17.60 0.26 13.98
N HIS A 203 -16.95 -0.20 12.92
CA HIS A 203 -17.59 -0.59 11.65
C HIS A 203 -18.07 -2.04 11.63
N SER A 204 -17.51 -2.93 12.44
CA SER A 204 -17.88 -4.34 12.44
C SER A 204 -17.67 -4.96 13.82
N SER A 205 -18.70 -5.62 14.34
CA SER A 205 -18.60 -6.42 15.58
C SER A 205 -17.89 -7.75 15.36
N GLU A 206 -17.98 -8.34 14.17
CA GLU A 206 -17.40 -9.66 13.87
C GLU A 206 -15.87 -9.66 13.78
N ASP A 207 -15.28 -8.53 13.39
CA ASP A 207 -13.84 -8.38 13.18
C ASP A 207 -13.09 -7.68 14.33
N VAL A 208 -13.76 -7.43 15.45
CA VAL A 208 -13.17 -6.77 16.63
C VAL A 208 -11.93 -7.51 17.14
N THR A 209 -11.85 -8.82 16.97
CA THR A 209 -10.69 -9.63 17.37
C THR A 209 -9.40 -9.18 16.65
N LYS A 210 -9.49 -8.82 15.37
CA LYS A 210 -8.35 -8.30 14.60
C LYS A 210 -7.88 -6.94 15.11
N VAL A 211 -8.81 -6.10 15.56
CA VAL A 211 -8.51 -4.80 16.17
C VAL A 211 -7.89 -5.00 17.55
N CYS A 212 -8.47 -5.88 18.39
CA CYS A 212 -7.93 -6.20 19.72
C CYS A 212 -6.49 -6.70 19.63
N LEU A 213 -6.18 -7.58 18.67
CA LEU A 213 -4.82 -8.08 18.47
C LEU A 213 -3.82 -6.94 18.21
N ARG A 214 -4.15 -5.98 17.38
CA ARG A 214 -3.28 -4.82 17.06
C ARG A 214 -3.10 -3.89 18.23
N LEU A 215 -4.18 -3.58 18.92
CA LEU A 215 -4.15 -2.75 20.13
C LEU A 215 -3.36 -3.45 21.25
N ALA A 216 -3.46 -4.77 21.39
CA ALA A 216 -2.67 -5.56 22.32
C ALA A 216 -1.17 -5.42 22.06
N PHE A 217 -0.72 -5.52 20.80
CA PHE A 217 0.67 -5.28 20.45
C PHE A 217 1.10 -3.84 20.70
N ALA A 218 0.25 -2.86 20.47
CA ALA A 218 0.55 -1.45 20.79
C ALA A 218 0.68 -1.24 22.30
N ALA A 219 -0.21 -1.81 23.11
CA ALA A 219 -0.14 -1.80 24.57
C ALA A 219 1.15 -2.47 25.09
N LYS A 220 1.49 -3.65 24.52
CA LYS A 220 2.75 -4.36 24.81
C LYS A 220 3.98 -3.49 24.53
N ARG A 221 4.04 -2.80 23.39
CA ARG A 221 5.16 -1.89 23.07
C ARG A 221 5.31 -0.74 24.06
N ARG A 222 4.20 -0.32 24.71
CA ARG A 222 4.19 0.70 25.77
C ARG A 222 4.34 0.09 27.17
N GLN A 223 4.62 -1.21 27.27
CA GLN A 223 4.77 -1.94 28.53
C GLN A 223 3.52 -1.90 29.44
N ARG A 224 2.34 -1.71 28.85
CA ARG A 224 1.06 -1.77 29.55
C ARG A 224 0.57 -3.22 29.57
N TRP A 225 1.18 -4.03 30.46
CA TRP A 225 1.06 -5.50 30.42
C TRP A 225 -0.34 -6.00 30.68
N ASP A 226 -1.06 -5.41 31.68
CA ASP A 226 -2.44 -5.79 32.01
C ASP A 226 -3.38 -5.51 30.84
N GLN A 227 -3.29 -4.31 30.25
CA GLN A 227 -4.07 -3.94 29.09
C GLN A 227 -3.75 -4.82 27.87
N ALA A 228 -2.47 -5.17 27.69
CA ALA A 228 -2.05 -6.05 26.60
C ALA A 228 -2.63 -7.45 26.77
N ALA A 229 -2.59 -8.02 27.98
CA ALA A 229 -3.15 -9.34 28.28
C ALA A 229 -4.66 -9.37 28.03
N GLU A 230 -5.42 -8.40 28.56
CA GLU A 230 -6.87 -8.31 28.33
C GLU A 230 -7.20 -8.25 26.84
N LEU A 231 -6.50 -7.43 26.08
CA LEU A 231 -6.73 -7.29 24.63
C LEU A 231 -6.34 -8.54 23.84
N PHE A 232 -5.27 -9.25 24.24
CA PHE A 232 -4.93 -10.55 23.66
C PHE A 232 -6.00 -11.61 23.98
N GLU A 233 -6.53 -11.67 25.21
CA GLU A 233 -7.63 -12.56 25.57
C GLU A 233 -8.87 -12.28 24.71
N ARG A 234 -9.25 -11.01 24.51
CA ARG A 234 -10.34 -10.61 23.62
C ARG A 234 -10.12 -10.98 22.15
N SER A 235 -8.87 -11.15 21.72
CA SER A 235 -8.54 -11.55 20.35
C SER A 235 -8.58 -13.04 20.10
N LEU A 236 -8.82 -13.88 21.10
CA LEU A 236 -8.90 -15.34 20.98
C LEU A 236 -10.10 -15.87 20.20
N GLY A 237 -11.16 -15.04 20.08
CA GLY A 237 -12.42 -15.43 19.45
C GLY A 237 -12.37 -15.70 17.93
N ASN A 238 -11.24 -15.47 17.26
CA ASN A 238 -11.10 -15.67 15.82
C ASN A 238 -9.85 -16.53 15.52
N ARG A 239 -10.04 -17.57 14.70
CA ARG A 239 -8.98 -18.53 14.33
C ARG A 239 -7.73 -17.84 13.75
N SER A 240 -7.87 -16.75 13.01
CA SER A 240 -6.75 -16.03 12.39
C SER A 240 -5.89 -15.23 13.38
N THR A 241 -6.42 -14.86 14.54
CA THR A 241 -5.74 -14.07 15.59
C THR A 241 -5.30 -14.93 16.77
N GLN A 242 -5.94 -16.09 16.97
CA GLN A 242 -5.84 -16.92 18.16
C GLN A 242 -4.41 -17.37 18.46
N LEU A 243 -3.70 -17.95 17.48
CA LEU A 243 -2.35 -18.46 17.70
C LEU A 243 -1.38 -17.37 18.17
N ALA A 244 -1.42 -16.20 17.50
CA ALA A 244 -0.56 -15.08 17.88
C ALA A 244 -0.87 -14.57 19.30
N ALA A 245 -2.16 -14.50 19.65
CA ALA A 245 -2.59 -14.06 20.97
C ALA A 245 -2.16 -15.04 22.07
N LEU A 246 -2.36 -16.34 21.88
CA LEU A 246 -1.96 -17.39 22.84
C LEU A 246 -0.45 -17.36 23.12
N VAL A 247 0.35 -17.24 22.06
CA VAL A 247 1.82 -17.14 22.20
C VAL A 247 2.21 -15.91 23.02
N GLU A 248 1.60 -14.77 22.76
CA GLU A 248 1.93 -13.55 23.47
C GLU A 248 1.41 -13.54 24.91
N LEU A 249 0.25 -14.12 25.18
CA LEU A 249 -0.26 -14.34 26.53
C LEU A 249 0.69 -15.24 27.33
N ALA A 250 1.12 -16.37 26.78
CA ALA A 250 2.09 -17.25 27.43
C ALA A 250 3.38 -16.48 27.81
N LYS A 251 3.88 -15.58 26.93
CA LYS A 251 5.05 -14.73 27.22
C LYS A 251 4.80 -13.75 28.34
N ILE A 252 3.66 -13.05 28.32
CA ILE A 252 3.32 -12.05 29.34
C ILE A 252 3.14 -12.72 30.70
N PHE A 253 2.38 -13.79 30.79
CA PHE A 253 2.17 -14.51 32.04
C PHE A 253 3.44 -15.13 32.58
N GLU A 254 4.34 -15.64 31.73
CA GLU A 254 5.65 -16.17 32.13
C GLU A 254 6.58 -15.08 32.68
N HIS A 255 6.75 -13.96 31.95
CA HIS A 255 7.85 -13.03 32.18
C HIS A 255 7.46 -11.75 32.92
N LYS A 256 6.17 -11.40 32.94
CA LYS A 256 5.70 -10.15 33.57
C LYS A 256 4.88 -10.41 34.81
N PHE A 257 3.98 -11.38 34.74
CA PHE A 257 3.13 -11.70 35.90
C PHE A 257 3.69 -12.86 36.74
N CYS A 258 4.67 -13.63 36.23
CA CYS A 258 5.26 -14.79 36.89
C CYS A 258 4.21 -15.85 37.32
N MET A 259 3.09 -15.92 36.56
CA MET A 259 1.99 -16.88 36.73
C MET A 259 2.25 -18.06 35.80
N TYR A 260 3.08 -19.01 36.24
CA TYR A 260 3.63 -20.06 35.38
C TYR A 260 2.58 -21.09 34.95
N GLU A 261 1.62 -21.40 35.80
CA GLU A 261 0.53 -22.32 35.50
C GLU A 261 -0.32 -21.77 34.34
N LYS A 262 -0.77 -20.51 34.44
CA LYS A 262 -1.54 -19.85 33.39
C LYS A 262 -0.73 -19.68 32.10
N ALA A 263 0.57 -19.40 32.22
CA ALA A 263 1.47 -19.36 31.07
C ALA A 263 1.60 -20.71 30.36
N LEU A 264 1.59 -21.79 31.12
CA LEU A 264 1.64 -23.16 30.61
C LEU A 264 0.36 -23.50 29.82
N GLU A 265 -0.81 -23.19 30.38
CA GLU A 265 -2.11 -23.38 29.72
C GLU A 265 -2.14 -22.71 28.33
N TYR A 266 -1.76 -21.44 28.26
CA TYR A 266 -1.70 -20.72 26.98
C TYR A 266 -0.66 -21.30 26.00
N ALA A 267 0.49 -21.75 26.50
CA ALA A 267 1.51 -22.36 25.65
C ALA A 267 1.08 -23.72 25.08
N GLU A 268 0.39 -24.54 25.87
CA GLU A 268 -0.15 -25.83 25.45
C GLU A 268 -1.29 -25.66 24.43
N GLU A 269 -2.18 -24.71 24.66
CA GLU A 269 -3.23 -24.36 23.69
C GLU A 269 -2.63 -23.84 22.39
N ALA A 270 -1.61 -22.95 22.44
CA ALA A 270 -0.90 -22.48 21.26
C ALA A 270 -0.30 -23.64 20.46
N LEU A 271 0.28 -24.63 21.13
CA LEU A 271 0.85 -25.81 20.48
C LEU A 271 -0.22 -26.68 19.80
N ALA A 272 -1.39 -26.86 20.43
CA ALA A 272 -2.52 -27.57 19.85
C ALA A 272 -3.00 -26.86 18.57
N ARG A 273 -3.22 -25.55 18.63
CA ARG A 273 -3.65 -24.74 17.47
C ARG A 273 -2.62 -24.72 16.35
N HIS A 274 -1.33 -24.70 16.68
CA HIS A 274 -0.26 -24.77 15.66
C HIS A 274 -0.32 -26.06 14.85
N ARG A 275 -0.70 -27.18 15.46
CA ARG A 275 -0.86 -28.47 14.75
C ARG A 275 -2.03 -28.46 13.78
N GLU A 276 -3.15 -27.81 14.13
CA GLU A 276 -4.36 -27.71 13.31
C GLU A 276 -4.20 -26.78 12.09
N ASN A 277 -3.33 -25.77 12.19
CA ASN A 277 -3.19 -24.70 11.18
C ASN A 277 -2.07 -24.95 10.14
N ARG A 278 -1.53 -26.14 10.01
CA ARG A 278 -0.38 -26.46 9.15
C ARG A 278 -0.49 -26.13 7.65
N PRO A 279 -1.66 -26.07 6.97
CA PRO A 279 -1.72 -25.65 5.57
C PRO A 279 -1.73 -24.14 5.34
N PHE A 280 -1.95 -23.31 6.37
CA PHE A 280 -2.18 -21.86 6.23
C PHE A 280 -1.15 -20.98 6.94
N ALA A 281 0.02 -21.52 7.25
CA ALA A 281 1.13 -20.78 7.87
C ALA A 281 1.87 -19.90 6.84
N GLU A 282 1.14 -19.19 6.00
CA GLU A 282 1.65 -18.00 5.33
C GLU A 282 1.12 -16.78 6.07
N VAL A 283 2.00 -15.86 6.29
CA VAL A 283 1.83 -14.49 6.75
C VAL A 283 2.35 -14.22 8.15
N GLY A 284 3.56 -13.77 8.12
CA GLY A 284 4.05 -12.75 9.04
C GLY A 284 4.93 -13.28 10.15
N ARG A 285 6.03 -12.68 10.32
CA ARG A 285 7.05 -12.49 11.36
C ARG A 285 6.79 -12.99 12.81
N TRP A 286 5.95 -14.00 13.00
CA TRP A 286 5.66 -14.61 14.30
C TRP A 286 6.36 -15.96 14.37
N SER A 287 7.66 -15.92 14.57
CA SER A 287 8.54 -17.09 14.58
C SER A 287 8.59 -17.81 15.92
N ASP A 288 7.46 -18.00 16.61
CA ASP A 288 7.43 -19.07 17.58
C ASP A 288 7.09 -20.36 16.80
N THR A 289 8.13 -21.02 16.40
CA THR A 289 8.02 -22.35 15.78
C THR A 289 7.49 -23.35 16.81
N ARG A 290 7.00 -24.49 16.33
CA ARG A 290 6.64 -25.63 17.22
C ARG A 290 7.76 -25.94 18.22
N GLY A 291 9.03 -25.83 17.80
CA GLY A 291 10.18 -26.05 18.65
C GLY A 291 10.29 -25.06 19.80
N ASP A 292 9.98 -23.79 19.55
CA ASP A 292 10.02 -22.74 20.58
C ASP A 292 8.91 -22.92 21.61
N LEU A 293 7.71 -23.33 21.15
CA LEU A 293 6.60 -23.66 22.06
C LEU A 293 6.92 -24.85 22.95
N LEU A 294 7.50 -25.94 22.40
CA LEU A 294 7.89 -27.11 23.19
C LEU A 294 8.94 -26.75 24.25
N LYS A 295 9.98 -25.99 23.88
CA LYS A 295 10.99 -25.52 24.83
C LYS A 295 10.38 -24.66 25.93
N ARG A 296 9.39 -23.80 25.60
CA ARG A 296 8.69 -22.98 26.58
C ARG A 296 7.89 -23.84 27.57
N ILE A 297 7.13 -24.82 27.08
CA ILE A 297 6.34 -25.72 27.90
C ILE A 297 7.25 -26.49 28.88
N GLU A 298 8.37 -27.05 28.41
CA GLU A 298 9.34 -27.73 29.24
C GLU A 298 9.90 -26.85 30.35
N ARG A 299 10.32 -25.63 29.97
CA ARG A 299 10.84 -24.64 30.94
C ARG A 299 9.80 -24.21 31.97
N LEU A 300 8.54 -24.04 31.57
CA LEU A 300 7.45 -23.66 32.48
C LEU A 300 7.14 -24.78 33.48
N ARG A 301 7.10 -26.02 33.02
CA ARG A 301 6.91 -27.20 33.89
C ARG A 301 8.02 -27.31 34.95
N LYS A 302 9.28 -27.05 34.55
CA LYS A 302 10.39 -27.01 35.52
C LYS A 302 10.21 -25.90 36.55
N LYS A 303 9.86 -24.67 36.12
CA LYS A 303 9.63 -23.54 37.01
C LYS A 303 8.48 -23.75 38.00
N ILE A 304 7.45 -24.51 37.60
CA ILE A 304 6.35 -24.91 38.49
C ILE A 304 6.84 -25.90 39.52
N ALA A 305 7.55 -26.96 39.09
CA ALA A 305 8.11 -27.97 39.97
C ALA A 305 9.11 -27.40 41.00
N ASP A 306 9.92 -26.40 40.62
CA ASP A 306 10.90 -25.76 41.52
C ASP A 306 10.23 -24.82 42.57
N ARG A 307 8.91 -24.56 42.46
CA ARG A 307 8.13 -23.77 43.44
C ARG A 307 7.25 -24.58 44.38
N THR A 308 6.98 -25.81 44.03
CA THR A 308 6.30 -26.83 44.90
C THR A 308 7.29 -27.51 45.77
#